data_c4397073f15321b0327150ab57fc6b65
#
_entry.id   c4397073f15321b0327150ab57fc6b65
#
_cell.length_a   1.000
_cell.length_b   1.000
_cell.length_c   1.000
_cell.angle_alpha   90.00
_cell.angle_beta   90.00
_cell.angle_gamma   90.00
#
_symmetry.space_group_name_H-M   'P 1'
#
loop_
_entity.id
_entity.type
_entity.pdbx_description
1 polymer ?
#
loop_
_entity_poly.entity_id
_entity_poly.type
_entity_poly.pdbx_seq_one_letter_code
_entity_poly.pdbx_strand_id
1 'polypeptide(L)'
;MEGEGNVAEQEKKVQEPDLNQLRKVRREKLADLQANGKDPFLITKYDVTAHAAQIKDNYETMEGKQVSVAGRIMQKRVMGKASFCNILDQSGNIQSYVARDSVGEDSYKDFKKLDIGDIVGIEGEVFKTKTGEISIHASAVNLLSKSLQILPEKYHGLTNTDMRYRQRY
;
A
#
# COMPACT_ATOMS: atom_id res chain seq x y z
N MET A 1 -50.47 34.99 -4.67
CA MET A 1 -50.54 33.59 -4.97
C MET A 1 -49.13 33.17 -5.35
N GLU A 2 -48.29 32.90 -4.42
CA GLU A 2 -47.98 31.63 -3.71
C GLU A 2 -47.67 30.52 -4.71
N GLY A 3 -46.41 30.21 -4.82
CA GLY A 3 -45.83 29.07 -5.50
C GLY A 3 -44.44 28.84 -4.95
N GLU A 4 -44.40 28.27 -3.74
CA GLU A 4 -43.18 27.79 -3.12
C GLU A 4 -42.64 26.59 -3.92
N GLY A 5 -41.52 26.82 -4.60
CA GLY A 5 -40.71 25.78 -5.18
C GLY A 5 -39.77 25.19 -4.14
N ASN A 6 -40.19 24.11 -3.53
CA ASN A 6 -39.41 23.26 -2.63
C ASN A 6 -38.26 22.63 -3.41
N VAL A 7 -37.08 23.25 -3.36
CA VAL A 7 -35.84 22.66 -3.82
C VAL A 7 -35.37 21.70 -2.72
N ALA A 8 -35.83 20.47 -2.81
CA ALA A 8 -35.30 19.39 -2.02
C ALA A 8 -33.83 19.19 -2.41
N GLU A 9 -32.93 19.68 -1.57
CA GLU A 9 -31.55 19.29 -1.53
C GLU A 9 -31.48 17.78 -1.34
N GLN A 10 -31.30 17.07 -2.44
CA GLN A 10 -30.87 15.67 -2.38
C GLN A 10 -29.42 15.68 -1.92
N GLU A 11 -29.22 15.69 -0.61
CA GLU A 11 -27.94 15.29 -0.02
C GLU A 11 -27.65 13.87 -0.56
N LYS A 12 -26.72 13.79 -1.50
CA LYS A 12 -26.07 12.54 -1.87
C LYS A 12 -25.35 12.07 -0.60
N LYS A 13 -26.01 11.20 0.17
CA LYS A 13 -25.36 10.37 1.16
C LYS A 13 -24.29 9.60 0.39
N VAL A 14 -23.05 10.05 0.51
CA VAL A 14 -21.89 9.24 0.17
C VAL A 14 -22.01 8.03 1.09
N GLN A 15 -22.44 6.90 0.53
CA GLN A 15 -22.50 5.65 1.26
C GLN A 15 -21.08 5.35 1.72
N GLU A 16 -20.82 5.47 3.01
CA GLU A 16 -19.59 4.96 3.60
C GLU A 16 -19.46 3.48 3.20
N PRO A 17 -18.33 3.07 2.63
CA PRO A 17 -18.17 1.68 2.22
C PRO A 17 -18.38 0.79 3.44
N ASP A 18 -19.20 -0.23 3.30
CA ASP A 18 -19.46 -1.19 4.38
C ASP A 18 -18.14 -1.85 4.79
N LEU A 19 -17.66 -1.48 5.97
CA LEU A 19 -16.39 -1.97 6.53
C LEU A 19 -16.37 -3.50 6.63
N ASN A 20 -17.52 -4.12 6.88
CA ASN A 20 -17.62 -5.57 6.96
C ASN A 20 -17.42 -6.22 5.60
N GLN A 21 -17.96 -5.62 4.56
CA GLN A 21 -17.78 -6.10 3.18
C GLN A 21 -16.32 -5.96 2.73
N LEU A 22 -15.68 -4.83 3.03
CA LEU A 22 -14.26 -4.63 2.73
C LEU A 22 -13.36 -5.64 3.46
N ARG A 23 -13.64 -5.91 4.74
CA ARG A 23 -12.94 -6.94 5.51
C ARG A 23 -13.15 -8.34 4.92
N LYS A 24 -14.36 -8.63 4.48
CA LYS A 24 -14.68 -9.91 3.80
C LYS A 24 -13.86 -10.08 2.53
N VAL A 25 -13.81 -9.07 1.68
CA VAL A 25 -12.99 -9.08 0.45
C VAL A 25 -11.51 -9.32 0.76
N ARG A 26 -10.97 -8.69 1.79
CA ARG A 26 -9.57 -8.90 2.19
C ARG A 26 -9.31 -10.32 2.70
N ARG A 27 -10.25 -10.93 3.42
CA ARG A 27 -10.16 -12.33 3.85
C ARG A 27 -10.25 -13.29 2.67
N GLU A 28 -11.10 -13.03 1.69
CA GLU A 28 -11.19 -13.81 0.46
C GLU A 28 -9.88 -13.75 -0.33
N LYS A 29 -9.28 -12.58 -0.47
CA LYS A 29 -7.94 -12.44 -1.08
C LYS A 29 -6.86 -13.24 -0.34
N LEU A 30 -6.90 -13.25 0.98
CA LEU A 30 -5.98 -14.09 1.78
C LEU A 30 -6.22 -15.57 1.52
N ALA A 31 -7.47 -16.01 1.50
CA ALA A 31 -7.83 -17.41 1.23
C ALA A 31 -7.36 -17.85 -0.16
N ASP A 32 -7.50 -17.00 -1.18
CA ASP A 32 -7.00 -17.26 -2.53
C ASP A 32 -5.47 -17.40 -2.56
N LEU A 33 -4.75 -16.55 -1.82
CA LEU A 33 -3.29 -16.64 -1.69
C LEU A 33 -2.88 -17.95 -1.02
N GLN A 34 -3.56 -18.35 0.04
CA GLN A 34 -3.32 -19.63 0.74
C GLN A 34 -3.59 -20.82 -0.15
N ALA A 35 -4.69 -20.80 -0.91
CA ALA A 35 -5.04 -21.87 -1.86
C ALA A 35 -4.01 -22.02 -2.99
N ASN A 36 -3.38 -20.91 -3.40
CA ASN A 36 -2.34 -20.90 -4.43
C ASN A 36 -0.92 -21.16 -3.90
N GLY A 37 -0.79 -21.52 -2.62
CA GLY A 37 0.52 -21.75 -1.98
C GLY A 37 1.35 -20.47 -1.76
N LYS A 38 0.73 -19.31 -1.80
CA LYS A 38 1.38 -17.99 -1.60
C LYS A 38 0.96 -17.37 -0.26
N ASP A 39 0.82 -18.17 0.79
CA ASP A 39 0.43 -17.67 2.10
C ASP A 39 1.51 -16.73 2.66
N PRO A 40 1.20 -15.42 2.84
CA PRO A 40 2.18 -14.47 3.35
C PRO A 40 2.59 -14.74 4.79
N PHE A 41 1.75 -15.37 5.59
CA PHE A 41 2.04 -15.65 7.00
C PHE A 41 3.01 -16.81 7.21
N LEU A 42 3.33 -17.56 6.17
CA LEU A 42 4.40 -18.57 6.20
C LEU A 42 5.80 -17.97 6.06
N ILE A 43 5.88 -16.73 5.60
CA ILE A 43 7.15 -15.99 5.47
C ILE A 43 7.50 -15.40 6.82
N THR A 44 8.37 -16.06 7.54
CA THR A 44 8.79 -15.66 8.91
C THR A 44 10.02 -14.76 8.92
N LYS A 45 10.75 -14.71 7.82
CA LYS A 45 11.97 -13.92 7.67
C LYS A 45 12.05 -13.30 6.28
N TYR A 46 12.44 -12.04 6.25
CA TYR A 46 12.75 -11.31 5.02
C TYR A 46 14.02 -10.49 5.24
N ASP A 47 15.01 -10.64 4.36
CA ASP A 47 16.28 -9.99 4.49
C ASP A 47 16.21 -8.55 3.94
N VAL A 48 16.22 -7.59 4.84
CA VAL A 48 16.23 -6.15 4.53
C VAL A 48 17.67 -5.67 4.48
N THR A 49 18.10 -5.11 3.34
CA THR A 49 19.45 -4.60 3.17
C THR A 49 19.59 -3.11 3.44
N ALA A 50 18.49 -2.36 3.35
CA ALA A 50 18.47 -0.92 3.56
C ALA A 50 17.11 -0.44 4.06
N HIS A 51 17.11 0.70 4.74
CA HIS A 51 15.91 1.39 5.19
C HIS A 51 15.66 2.67 4.39
N ALA A 52 14.41 3.15 4.38
CA ALA A 52 14.00 4.30 3.59
C ALA A 52 14.83 5.56 3.86
N ALA A 53 15.06 5.89 5.14
CA ALA A 53 15.87 7.05 5.50
C ALA A 53 17.33 6.88 5.07
N GLN A 54 17.89 5.70 5.23
CA GLN A 54 19.26 5.39 4.81
C GLN A 54 19.46 5.58 3.31
N ILE A 55 18.50 5.15 2.50
CA ILE A 55 18.55 5.29 1.04
C ILE A 55 18.47 6.78 0.65
N LYS A 56 17.60 7.54 1.29
CA LYS A 56 17.42 8.97 1.00
C LYS A 56 18.64 9.80 1.44
N ASP A 57 19.21 9.50 2.60
CA ASP A 57 20.35 10.23 3.14
C ASP A 57 21.67 9.92 2.40
N ASN A 58 21.79 8.72 1.88
CA ASN A 58 22.99 8.23 1.18
C ASN A 58 22.75 7.99 -0.31
N TYR A 59 21.82 8.71 -0.92
CA TYR A 59 21.45 8.51 -2.32
C TYR A 59 22.65 8.52 -3.26
N GLU A 60 23.59 9.45 -3.10
CA GLU A 60 24.75 9.57 -3.98
C GLU A 60 25.62 8.30 -4.00
N THR A 61 25.68 7.57 -2.88
CA THR A 61 26.43 6.32 -2.79
C THR A 61 25.60 5.09 -3.10
N MET A 62 24.26 5.20 -3.05
CA MET A 62 23.32 4.10 -3.24
C MET A 62 22.65 4.11 -4.61
N GLU A 63 22.82 5.15 -5.40
CA GLU A 63 22.28 5.23 -6.76
C GLU A 63 22.73 4.03 -7.61
N GLY A 64 21.77 3.38 -8.26
CA GLY A 64 22.03 2.20 -9.09
C GLY A 64 22.32 0.91 -8.33
N LYS A 65 22.32 0.93 -6.99
CA LYS A 65 22.53 -0.28 -6.20
C LYS A 65 21.22 -1.04 -5.99
N GLN A 66 21.34 -2.35 -5.98
CA GLN A 66 20.25 -3.24 -5.59
C GLN A 66 20.05 -3.20 -4.07
N VAL A 67 18.81 -2.95 -3.67
CA VAL A 67 18.42 -2.92 -2.26
C VAL A 67 17.18 -3.76 -2.05
N SER A 68 16.99 -4.20 -0.81
CA SER A 68 15.79 -4.88 -0.34
C SER A 68 15.23 -4.11 0.83
N VAL A 69 13.98 -3.68 0.71
CA VAL A 69 13.27 -2.95 1.75
C VAL A 69 11.97 -3.63 2.09
N ALA A 70 11.53 -3.50 3.33
CA ALA A 70 10.23 -4.00 3.76
C ALA A 70 9.47 -2.90 4.50
N GLY A 71 8.19 -2.81 4.25
CA GLY A 71 7.36 -1.81 4.89
C GLY A 71 5.89 -1.97 4.54
N ARG A 72 5.08 -1.08 5.10
CA ARG A 72 3.63 -1.04 4.90
C ARG A 72 3.28 -0.16 3.71
N ILE A 73 2.41 -0.64 2.84
CA ILE A 73 1.87 0.17 1.74
C ILE A 73 0.94 1.23 2.33
N MET A 74 1.30 2.49 2.18
CA MET A 74 0.49 3.63 2.61
C MET A 74 -0.29 4.27 1.47
N GLN A 75 0.25 4.24 0.26
CA GLN A 75 -0.41 4.71 -0.96
C GLN A 75 -0.06 3.79 -2.12
N LYS A 76 -1.01 3.62 -3.02
CA LYS A 76 -0.83 2.86 -4.25
C LYS A 76 -1.55 3.57 -5.40
N ARG A 77 -0.82 3.83 -6.48
CA ARG A 77 -1.35 4.41 -7.70
C ARG A 77 -1.04 3.49 -8.88
N VAL A 78 -2.06 2.88 -9.43
CA VAL A 78 -1.94 2.02 -10.62
C VAL A 78 -2.16 2.85 -11.88
N MET A 79 -1.20 2.83 -12.80
CA MET A 79 -1.21 3.57 -14.06
C MET A 79 -0.96 2.60 -15.23
N GLY A 80 -1.91 1.72 -15.53
CA GLY A 80 -1.79 0.77 -16.63
C GLY A 80 -0.70 -0.27 -16.43
N LYS A 81 0.40 -0.17 -17.17
CA LYS A 81 1.52 -1.12 -17.13
C LYS A 81 2.55 -0.84 -16.04
N ALA A 82 2.41 0.25 -15.33
CA ALA A 82 3.28 0.64 -14.24
C ALA A 82 2.47 1.16 -13.06
N SER A 83 3.04 1.08 -11.88
CA SER A 83 2.41 1.56 -10.65
C SER A 83 3.44 2.23 -9.77
N PHE A 84 2.98 3.18 -8.97
CA PHE A 84 3.73 3.75 -7.87
C PHE A 84 3.10 3.35 -6.55
N CYS A 85 3.93 3.06 -5.56
CA CYS A 85 3.47 2.90 -4.19
C CYS A 85 4.43 3.59 -3.22
N ASN A 86 3.87 4.09 -2.11
CA ASN A 86 4.65 4.57 -0.99
C ASN A 86 4.67 3.50 0.09
N ILE A 87 5.85 3.16 0.55
CA ILE A 87 6.10 2.20 1.59
C ILE A 87 6.62 2.94 2.81
N LEU A 88 5.99 2.69 3.94
CA LEU A 88 6.42 3.18 5.24
C LEU A 88 7.15 2.06 5.99
N ASP A 89 8.42 2.26 6.26
CA ASP A 89 9.18 1.43 7.20
C ASP A 89 9.38 2.16 8.53
N GLN A 90 10.16 1.58 9.44
CA GLN A 90 10.45 2.19 10.75
C GLN A 90 11.22 3.51 10.66
N SER A 91 11.88 3.79 9.56
CA SER A 91 12.72 4.99 9.37
C SER A 91 12.04 6.10 8.58
N GLY A 92 10.97 5.79 7.85
CA GLY A 92 10.24 6.76 7.04
C GLY A 92 9.61 6.17 5.79
N ASN A 93 9.19 7.03 4.86
CA ASN A 93 8.57 6.65 3.60
C ASN A 93 9.57 6.60 2.46
N ILE A 94 9.38 5.66 1.55
CA ILE A 94 10.07 5.63 0.27
C ILE A 94 9.08 5.26 -0.83
N GLN A 95 9.21 5.90 -2.00
CA GLN A 95 8.43 5.59 -3.17
C GLN A 95 9.05 4.38 -3.89
N SER A 96 8.20 3.51 -4.41
CA SER A 96 8.61 2.41 -5.26
C SER A 96 7.87 2.46 -6.59
N TYR A 97 8.62 2.27 -7.67
CA TYR A 97 8.10 2.14 -9.02
C TYR A 97 8.04 0.67 -9.40
N VAL A 98 6.84 0.18 -9.66
CA VAL A 98 6.58 -1.22 -10.02
C VAL A 98 6.10 -1.26 -11.47
N ALA A 99 6.94 -1.73 -12.37
CA ALA A 99 6.60 -1.90 -13.77
C ALA A 99 6.35 -3.37 -14.10
N ARG A 100 5.33 -3.64 -14.92
CA ARG A 100 5.00 -5.00 -15.37
C ARG A 100 6.18 -5.69 -16.04
N ASP A 101 6.93 -4.95 -16.84
CA ASP A 101 8.07 -5.48 -17.57
C ASP A 101 9.26 -5.82 -16.66
N SER A 102 9.37 -5.16 -15.51
CA SER A 102 10.45 -5.37 -14.55
C SER A 102 10.17 -6.49 -13.56
N VAL A 103 8.93 -6.60 -13.06
CA VAL A 103 8.56 -7.62 -12.08
C VAL A 103 7.94 -8.87 -12.68
N GLY A 104 7.53 -8.81 -13.94
CA GLY A 104 6.80 -9.86 -14.62
C GLY A 104 5.28 -9.68 -14.54
N GLU A 105 4.58 -10.23 -15.51
CA GLU A 105 3.11 -10.07 -15.63
C GLU A 105 2.36 -10.65 -14.44
N ASP A 106 2.72 -11.85 -13.98
CA ASP A 106 2.07 -12.52 -12.85
C ASP A 106 2.30 -11.77 -11.54
N SER A 107 3.54 -11.37 -11.28
CA SER A 107 3.87 -10.58 -10.09
C SER A 107 3.19 -9.21 -10.10
N TYR A 108 3.03 -8.60 -11.25
CA TYR A 108 2.32 -7.33 -11.39
C TYR A 108 0.81 -7.49 -11.15
N LYS A 109 0.21 -8.57 -11.60
CA LYS A 109 -1.19 -8.90 -11.28
C LYS A 109 -1.38 -9.10 -9.78
N ASP A 110 -0.48 -9.81 -9.13
CA ASP A 110 -0.51 -9.99 -7.67
C ASP A 110 -0.35 -8.65 -6.94
N PHE A 111 0.55 -7.79 -7.41
CA PHE A 111 0.73 -6.44 -6.87
C PHE A 111 -0.54 -5.59 -6.97
N LYS A 112 -1.27 -5.66 -8.09
CA LYS A 112 -2.53 -4.93 -8.25
C LYS A 112 -3.61 -5.34 -7.24
N LYS A 113 -3.58 -6.59 -6.78
CA LYS A 113 -4.53 -7.13 -5.79
C LYS A 113 -4.17 -6.75 -4.34
N LEU A 114 -2.98 -6.21 -4.10
CA LEU A 114 -2.59 -5.78 -2.77
C LEU A 114 -3.42 -4.59 -2.30
N ASP A 115 -3.67 -4.54 -1.01
CA ASP A 115 -4.43 -3.47 -0.37
C ASP A 115 -3.51 -2.52 0.40
N ILE A 116 -4.00 -1.29 0.62
CA ILE A 116 -3.33 -0.34 1.51
C ILE A 116 -3.31 -0.91 2.92
N GLY A 117 -2.14 -0.88 3.55
CA GLY A 117 -1.90 -1.46 4.85
C GLY A 117 -1.19 -2.82 4.83
N ASP A 118 -1.10 -3.48 3.67
CA ASP A 118 -0.34 -4.71 3.52
C ASP A 118 1.16 -4.44 3.72
N ILE A 119 1.86 -5.38 4.33
CA ILE A 119 3.32 -5.31 4.48
C ILE A 119 3.96 -6.09 3.35
N VAL A 120 4.84 -5.42 2.63
CA VAL A 120 5.53 -5.98 1.47
C VAL A 120 7.03 -5.84 1.60
N GLY A 121 7.76 -6.77 0.98
CA GLY A 121 9.18 -6.67 0.72
C GLY A 121 9.40 -6.33 -0.75
N ILE A 122 10.18 -5.30 -1.02
CA ILE A 122 10.52 -4.86 -2.37
C ILE A 122 12.01 -4.94 -2.57
N GLU A 123 12.40 -5.62 -3.63
CA GLU A 123 13.77 -5.68 -4.11
C GLU A 123 13.87 -4.88 -5.40
N GLY A 124 14.90 -4.06 -5.51
CA GLY A 124 15.09 -3.26 -6.70
C GLY A 124 16.27 -2.32 -6.63
N GLU A 125 16.42 -1.52 -7.66
CA GLU A 125 17.50 -0.57 -7.85
C GLU A 125 17.08 0.83 -7.40
N VAL A 126 17.97 1.50 -6.68
CA VAL A 126 17.74 2.89 -6.24
C VAL A 126 17.92 3.83 -7.43
N PHE A 127 16.93 4.67 -7.67
CA PHE A 127 16.98 5.70 -8.72
C PHE A 127 16.29 6.99 -8.28
N LYS A 128 16.46 8.03 -9.05
CA LYS A 128 15.78 9.30 -8.85
C LYS A 128 14.82 9.57 -10.00
N THR A 129 13.57 9.90 -9.68
CA THR A 129 12.56 10.25 -10.70
C THR A 129 12.85 11.62 -11.33
N LYS A 130 12.21 11.90 -12.45
CA LYS A 130 12.32 13.19 -13.13
C LYS A 130 11.92 14.38 -12.24
N THR A 131 11.04 14.14 -11.28
CA THR A 131 10.60 15.15 -10.29
C THR A 131 11.56 15.30 -9.11
N GLY A 132 12.62 14.49 -9.04
CA GLY A 132 13.62 14.54 -7.98
C GLY A 132 13.31 13.64 -6.77
N GLU A 133 12.29 12.80 -6.83
CA GLU A 133 11.95 11.84 -5.78
C GLU A 133 12.88 10.63 -5.82
N ILE A 134 13.50 10.30 -4.68
CA ILE A 134 14.31 9.10 -4.54
C ILE A 134 13.39 7.89 -4.41
N SER A 135 13.55 6.93 -5.29
CA SER A 135 12.64 5.81 -5.45
C SER A 135 13.40 4.50 -5.68
N ILE A 136 12.67 3.40 -5.57
CA ILE A 136 13.19 2.07 -5.90
C ILE A 136 12.49 1.58 -7.15
N HIS A 137 13.26 1.21 -8.18
CA HIS A 137 12.76 0.53 -9.36
C HIS A 137 12.65 -0.97 -9.05
N ALA A 138 11.45 -1.40 -8.67
CA ALA A 138 11.22 -2.76 -8.20
C ALA A 138 11.51 -3.81 -9.27
N SER A 139 12.32 -4.79 -8.92
CA SER A 139 12.53 -6.01 -9.70
C SER A 139 11.74 -7.20 -9.15
N ALA A 140 11.42 -7.17 -7.86
CA ALA A 140 10.57 -8.17 -7.20
C ALA A 140 9.74 -7.52 -6.08
N VAL A 141 8.52 -8.01 -5.92
CA VAL A 141 7.61 -7.60 -4.84
C VAL A 141 7.08 -8.85 -4.16
N ASN A 142 7.26 -8.94 -2.84
CA ASN A 142 6.81 -10.07 -2.02
C ASN A 142 5.84 -9.58 -0.96
N LEU A 143 4.67 -10.20 -0.86
CA LEU A 143 3.75 -9.95 0.23
C LEU A 143 4.23 -10.67 1.49
N LEU A 144 4.50 -9.92 2.55
CA LEU A 144 5.01 -10.44 3.82
C LEU A 144 3.91 -10.62 4.87
N SER A 145 2.93 -9.74 4.87
CA SER A 145 1.77 -9.81 5.76
C SER A 145 0.57 -9.11 5.14
N LYS A 146 -0.59 -9.74 5.26
CA LYS A 146 -1.86 -9.20 4.78
C LYS A 146 -2.57 -8.40 5.87
N SER A 147 -2.93 -7.16 5.58
CA SER A 147 -3.77 -6.36 6.46
C SER A 147 -5.24 -6.72 6.26
N LEU A 148 -5.84 -7.37 7.25
CA LEU A 148 -7.26 -7.73 7.25
C LEU A 148 -8.16 -6.60 7.78
N GLN A 149 -7.59 -5.71 8.57
CA GLN A 149 -8.25 -4.50 9.05
C GLN A 149 -7.97 -3.32 8.13
N ILE A 150 -8.95 -2.45 8.00
CA ILE A 150 -8.83 -1.24 7.19
C ILE A 150 -8.19 -0.16 8.04
N LEU A 151 -7.18 0.50 7.50
CA LEU A 151 -6.57 1.66 8.16
C LEU A 151 -7.55 2.84 8.13
N PRO A 152 -7.62 3.64 9.21
CA PRO A 152 -8.42 4.86 9.22
C PRO A 152 -7.90 5.84 8.17
N GLU A 153 -8.81 6.62 7.60
CA GLU A 153 -8.44 7.65 6.64
C GLU A 153 -7.53 8.71 7.27
N LYS A 154 -6.52 9.11 6.52
CA LYS A 154 -5.48 10.03 6.99
C LYS A 154 -6.02 11.38 7.49
N TYR A 155 -7.13 11.85 6.91
CA TYR A 155 -7.70 13.16 7.22
C TYR A 155 -8.71 13.15 8.35
N HIS A 156 -9.34 12.01 8.63
CA HIS A 156 -10.38 11.89 9.64
C HIS A 156 -9.90 11.20 10.92
N GLY A 157 -8.76 10.51 10.85
CA GLY A 157 -8.21 9.78 11.99
C GLY A 157 -9.18 8.74 12.55
N LEU A 158 -9.06 8.44 13.83
CA LEU A 158 -9.98 7.59 14.57
C LEU A 158 -11.13 8.43 15.12
N THR A 159 -12.19 8.58 14.34
CA THR A 159 -13.40 9.32 14.76
C THR A 159 -14.32 8.49 15.66
N ASN A 160 -14.28 7.17 15.52
CA ASN A 160 -15.07 6.27 16.34
C ASN A 160 -14.48 6.19 17.76
N THR A 161 -15.26 6.65 18.75
CA THR A 161 -14.85 6.73 20.15
C THR A 161 -14.52 5.35 20.73
N ASP A 162 -15.29 4.32 20.39
CA ASP A 162 -15.05 2.96 20.87
C ASP A 162 -13.72 2.40 20.35
N MET A 163 -13.39 2.66 19.10
CA MET A 163 -12.10 2.26 18.54
C MET A 163 -10.93 3.00 19.20
N ARG A 164 -11.11 4.28 19.54
CA ARG A 164 -10.10 5.07 20.27
C ARG A 164 -9.83 4.52 21.66
N TYR A 165 -10.87 4.09 22.37
CA TYR A 165 -10.71 3.52 23.70
C TYR A 165 -10.15 2.11 23.70
N ARG A 166 -10.46 1.30 22.69
CA ARG A 166 -9.95 -0.08 22.57
C ARG A 166 -8.50 -0.14 22.09
N GLN A 167 -8.07 0.84 21.30
CA GLN A 167 -6.70 0.96 20.84
C GLN A 167 -6.05 2.18 21.47
N ARG A 168 -5.48 1.95 22.62
CA ARG A 168 -4.88 2.99 23.47
C ARG A 168 -3.59 3.58 22.93
N TYR A 169 -3.10 3.05 21.80
CA TYR A 169 -1.84 3.45 21.20
C TYR A 169 -2.05 4.10 19.84
#